data_6e644066dba12df7c3b9765a9f95e450
#
_entry.id   6e644066dba12df7c3b9765a9f95e450
#
_cell.length_a   1.000
_cell.length_b   1.000
_cell.length_c   1.000
_cell.angle_alpha   90.00
_cell.angle_beta   90.00
_cell.angle_gamma   90.00
#
_symmetry.space_group_name_H-M   'P 1'
#
loop_
_entity.id
_entity.type
_entity.pdbx_description
1 polymer ?
#
loop_
_entity_poly.entity_id
_entity_poly.type
_entity_poly.pdbx_seq_one_letter_code
_entity_poly.pdbx_strand_id
1 'polypeptide(L)'
;MTKFVFVTGGVVSSLGKGIAAASLAAILESRGLKVTLLKLDPYINVDPGTMSPFQHGEVFVTDDGAETDLDLGHYERFISAKMRKVNNFTTGQIYESVIRKERRGEYLGKTVQVIPHITNEIQDFIHRGAEGFDVALVEIGGTVGDIESLPFLEAARQLSLRAGRNAAAFVHLTLVPYLASAGELKTKPTQHSVQKLREIGIFPDALLCRADRRIPDDERDKISLFSNVVADAVISVWDADSIYKIPQMLHDQGLDNIICEKLALSAKPADLSVWDKLIHAQDNPSHEVTIGMVGKYVDLTESYKSLTEALRHAGIHTGSRVNIEYLDSEEIESIGTAGLAKYDAILVPGGFGKRGVEGKIAAAKFARENKIPY
;
A
#
# COMPACT_ATOMS: atom_id res chain seq x y z
N MET A 1 -25.51 -0.14 -3.71
CA MET A 1 -24.55 -0.75 -4.66
C MET A 1 -23.18 -0.17 -4.33
N THR A 2 -22.18 -1.02 -4.12
CA THR A 2 -20.81 -0.59 -3.79
C THR A 2 -20.21 0.26 -4.90
N LYS A 3 -19.54 1.34 -4.54
CA LYS A 3 -18.78 2.20 -5.44
C LYS A 3 -17.32 1.76 -5.46
N PHE A 4 -16.63 2.00 -6.56
CA PHE A 4 -15.24 1.57 -6.74
C PHE A 4 -14.32 2.76 -6.95
N VAL A 5 -13.16 2.73 -6.28
CA VAL A 5 -12.06 3.66 -6.56
C VAL A 5 -10.86 2.82 -6.99
N PHE A 6 -10.52 2.87 -8.26
CA PHE A 6 -9.35 2.18 -8.77
C PHE A 6 -8.10 3.05 -8.60
N VAL A 7 -7.13 2.53 -7.87
CA VAL A 7 -5.84 3.20 -7.65
C VAL A 7 -4.79 2.53 -8.53
N THR A 8 -4.24 3.30 -9.46
CA THR A 8 -3.22 2.85 -10.41
C THR A 8 -1.94 3.64 -10.22
N GLY A 9 -0.82 3.13 -10.67
CA GLY A 9 0.45 3.85 -10.61
C GLY A 9 1.25 3.75 -11.89
N GLY A 10 2.04 4.75 -12.14
CA GLY A 10 2.92 4.79 -13.30
C GLY A 10 4.31 5.32 -12.97
N VAL A 11 5.18 5.32 -13.96
CA VAL A 11 6.57 5.78 -13.91
C VAL A 11 7.52 4.79 -13.23
N VAL A 12 7.33 4.50 -11.94
CA VAL A 12 8.18 3.58 -11.16
C VAL A 12 7.36 2.76 -10.16
N SER A 13 7.89 1.62 -9.73
CA SER A 13 7.37 0.84 -8.61
C SER A 13 7.63 1.56 -7.27
N SER A 14 7.04 1.06 -6.20
CA SER A 14 7.23 1.58 -4.82
C SER A 14 6.92 3.08 -4.66
N LEU A 15 6.02 3.61 -5.49
CA LEU A 15 5.63 5.02 -5.49
C LEU A 15 4.72 5.39 -4.30
N GLY A 16 4.20 4.37 -3.59
CA GLY A 16 3.34 4.55 -2.43
C GLY A 16 1.85 4.43 -2.72
N LYS A 17 1.46 3.62 -3.74
CA LYS A 17 0.04 3.35 -4.06
C LYS A 17 -0.75 2.85 -2.85
N GLY A 18 -0.20 1.87 -2.11
CA GLY A 18 -0.84 1.30 -0.93
C GLY A 18 -1.15 2.34 0.14
N ILE A 19 -0.17 3.18 0.46
CA ILE A 19 -0.34 4.26 1.43
C ILE A 19 -1.35 5.31 0.95
N ALA A 20 -1.31 5.67 -0.34
CA ALA A 20 -2.27 6.63 -0.91
C ALA A 20 -3.70 6.08 -0.89
N ALA A 21 -3.88 4.81 -1.27
CA ALA A 21 -5.16 4.12 -1.22
C ALA A 21 -5.69 4.02 0.24
N ALA A 22 -4.84 3.58 1.17
CA ALA A 22 -5.17 3.46 2.58
C ALA A 22 -5.53 4.83 3.20
N SER A 23 -4.78 5.89 2.85
CA SER A 23 -5.06 7.25 3.31
C SER A 23 -6.41 7.77 2.81
N LEU A 24 -6.71 7.60 1.52
CA LEU A 24 -8.02 7.96 0.98
C LEU A 24 -9.15 7.15 1.63
N ALA A 25 -8.93 5.85 1.84
CA ALA A 25 -9.88 4.99 2.54
C ALA A 25 -10.17 5.48 3.97
N ALA A 26 -9.13 5.85 4.72
CA ALA A 26 -9.24 6.42 6.06
C ALA A 26 -10.05 7.72 6.08
N ILE A 27 -9.83 8.62 5.11
CA ILE A 27 -10.61 9.84 4.99
C ILE A 27 -12.09 9.53 4.69
N LEU A 28 -12.36 8.61 3.76
CA LEU A 28 -13.74 8.20 3.43
C LEU A 28 -14.43 7.50 4.62
N GLU A 29 -13.70 6.69 5.40
CA GLU A 29 -14.20 6.08 6.63
C GLU A 29 -14.54 7.14 7.67
N SER A 30 -13.71 8.17 7.86
CA SER A 30 -13.99 9.29 8.77
C SER A 30 -15.24 10.10 8.38
N ARG A 31 -15.63 10.02 7.11
CA ARG A 31 -16.88 10.60 6.57
C ARG A 31 -18.11 9.72 6.83
N GLY A 32 -17.94 8.60 7.54
CA GLY A 32 -19.00 7.68 7.94
C GLY A 32 -19.37 6.63 6.89
N LEU A 33 -18.51 6.42 5.88
CA LEU A 33 -18.69 5.39 4.85
C LEU A 33 -18.06 4.07 5.32
N LYS A 34 -18.68 2.94 4.96
CA LYS A 34 -18.07 1.62 5.13
C LYS A 34 -17.12 1.36 3.95
N VAL A 35 -15.83 1.30 4.24
CA VAL A 35 -14.79 1.16 3.22
C VAL A 35 -14.04 -0.16 3.35
N THR A 36 -13.55 -0.67 2.23
CA THR A 36 -12.60 -1.78 2.18
C THR A 36 -11.54 -1.50 1.12
N LEU A 37 -10.42 -2.21 1.21
CA LEU A 37 -9.37 -2.17 0.20
C LEU A 37 -9.15 -3.56 -0.40
N LEU A 38 -8.80 -3.59 -1.68
CA LEU A 38 -8.45 -4.80 -2.42
C LEU A 38 -7.10 -4.57 -3.10
N LYS A 39 -6.22 -5.56 -2.99
CA LYS A 39 -4.92 -5.59 -3.65
C LYS A 39 -4.93 -6.57 -4.81
N LEU A 40 -4.55 -6.09 -5.98
CA LEU A 40 -4.40 -6.88 -7.20
C LEU A 40 -2.92 -6.93 -7.58
N ASP A 41 -2.31 -8.10 -7.45
CA ASP A 41 -0.89 -8.29 -7.73
C ASP A 41 -0.65 -8.96 -9.07
N PRO A 42 0.13 -8.33 -9.98
CA PRO A 42 0.27 -8.81 -11.36
C PRO A 42 1.26 -9.98 -11.51
N TYR A 43 1.85 -10.49 -10.44
CA TYR A 43 2.76 -11.63 -10.52
C TYR A 43 2.02 -12.97 -10.62
N ILE A 44 2.74 -14.00 -11.15
CA ILE A 44 2.20 -15.34 -11.41
C ILE A 44 2.19 -16.25 -10.17
N ASN A 45 2.90 -15.89 -9.11
CA ASN A 45 2.83 -16.65 -7.87
C ASN A 45 1.38 -16.70 -7.36
N VAL A 46 0.96 -17.85 -6.86
CA VAL A 46 -0.39 -18.02 -6.31
C VAL A 46 -0.57 -17.21 -5.03
N ASP A 47 0.47 -17.15 -4.22
CA ASP A 47 0.58 -16.31 -3.02
C ASP A 47 2.04 -15.90 -2.79
N PRO A 48 2.33 -14.94 -1.91
CA PRO A 48 3.69 -14.50 -1.61
C PRO A 48 4.44 -15.39 -0.63
N GLY A 49 3.84 -16.45 -0.08
CA GLY A 49 4.43 -17.26 0.99
C GLY A 49 5.78 -17.92 0.66
N THR A 50 6.03 -18.17 -0.62
CA THR A 50 7.32 -18.73 -1.10
C THR A 50 8.28 -17.67 -1.64
N MET A 51 7.89 -16.40 -1.64
CA MET A 51 8.73 -15.31 -2.13
C MET A 51 9.81 -14.94 -1.12
N SER A 52 10.94 -14.47 -1.63
CA SER A 52 12.02 -13.98 -0.78
C SER A 52 11.62 -12.63 -0.13
N PRO A 53 11.74 -12.50 1.20
CA PRO A 53 11.52 -11.22 1.88
C PRO A 53 12.40 -10.08 1.35
N PHE A 54 13.57 -10.39 0.78
CA PHE A 54 14.44 -9.40 0.16
C PHE A 54 13.87 -8.79 -1.13
N GLN A 55 12.91 -9.44 -1.77
CA GLN A 55 12.27 -8.95 -3.00
C GLN A 55 10.92 -8.29 -2.75
N HIS A 56 10.15 -8.77 -1.78
CA HIS A 56 8.76 -8.39 -1.57
C HIS A 56 8.46 -7.80 -0.18
N GLY A 57 9.45 -7.75 0.72
CA GLY A 57 9.21 -7.39 2.11
C GLY A 57 8.58 -8.53 2.91
N GLU A 58 7.86 -8.19 3.98
CA GLU A 58 7.19 -9.21 4.80
C GLU A 58 5.99 -9.81 4.07
N VAL A 59 5.69 -11.07 4.38
CA VAL A 59 4.41 -11.70 4.05
C VAL A 59 3.44 -11.36 5.17
N PHE A 60 2.38 -10.61 4.85
CA PHE A 60 1.33 -10.28 5.81
C PHE A 60 0.32 -11.43 5.87
N VAL A 61 0.07 -11.94 7.09
CA VAL A 61 -0.89 -13.03 7.30
C VAL A 61 -2.17 -12.47 7.88
N THR A 62 -3.28 -12.67 7.17
CA THR A 62 -4.60 -12.23 7.60
C THR A 62 -5.17 -13.09 8.73
N ASP A 63 -6.20 -12.61 9.45
CA ASP A 63 -6.86 -13.36 10.52
C ASP A 63 -7.45 -14.70 10.05
N ASP A 64 -7.82 -14.83 8.77
CA ASP A 64 -8.31 -16.07 8.16
C ASP A 64 -7.19 -16.95 7.54
N GLY A 65 -5.91 -16.62 7.84
CA GLY A 65 -4.75 -17.42 7.54
C GLY A 65 -4.23 -17.31 6.10
N ALA A 66 -4.63 -16.30 5.35
CA ALA A 66 -4.07 -16.06 4.02
C ALA A 66 -2.72 -15.37 4.11
N GLU A 67 -1.75 -15.87 3.35
CA GLU A 67 -0.48 -15.21 3.09
C GLU A 67 -0.67 -14.17 1.98
N THR A 68 -0.35 -12.92 2.26
CA THR A 68 -0.69 -11.78 1.39
C THR A 68 0.46 -10.79 1.29
N ASP A 69 0.34 -9.86 0.35
CA ASP A 69 1.26 -8.73 0.21
C ASP A 69 1.27 -7.83 1.47
N LEU A 70 2.40 -7.22 1.74
CA LEU A 70 2.62 -6.33 2.90
C LEU A 70 1.67 -5.11 2.92
N ASP A 71 1.13 -4.73 1.77
CA ASP A 71 0.20 -3.61 1.67
C ASP A 71 -1.09 -3.85 2.46
N LEU A 72 -1.51 -5.13 2.66
CA LEU A 72 -2.67 -5.42 3.51
C LEU A 72 -2.43 -4.99 4.97
N GLY A 73 -1.21 -5.10 5.44
CA GLY A 73 -0.81 -4.57 6.74
C GLY A 73 -0.93 -3.04 6.79
N HIS A 74 -0.57 -2.34 5.70
CA HIS A 74 -0.84 -0.89 5.62
C HIS A 74 -2.33 -0.59 5.68
N TYR A 75 -3.17 -1.34 4.96
CA TYR A 75 -4.62 -1.12 4.97
C TYR A 75 -5.19 -1.23 6.38
N GLU A 76 -4.87 -2.28 7.13
CA GLU A 76 -5.35 -2.47 8.51
C GLU A 76 -4.86 -1.40 9.50
N ARG A 77 -3.74 -0.72 9.20
CA ARG A 77 -3.25 0.40 10.03
C ARG A 77 -4.04 1.69 9.80
N PHE A 78 -4.74 1.80 8.68
CA PHE A 78 -5.42 3.04 8.27
C PHE A 78 -6.93 2.97 8.42
N ILE A 79 -7.56 1.79 8.28
CA ILE A 79 -9.01 1.63 8.37
C ILE A 79 -9.40 0.57 9.42
N SER A 80 -10.66 0.62 9.85
CA SER A 80 -11.19 -0.32 10.85
C SER A 80 -11.55 -1.69 10.28
N ALA A 81 -11.68 -1.81 8.94
CA ALA A 81 -12.01 -3.07 8.31
C ALA A 81 -10.84 -4.05 8.38
N LYS A 82 -11.14 -5.30 8.81
CA LYS A 82 -10.15 -6.38 8.80
C LYS A 82 -9.96 -6.93 7.40
N MET A 83 -8.70 -7.10 7.02
CA MET A 83 -8.34 -7.73 5.76
C MET A 83 -8.46 -9.24 5.85
N ARG A 84 -8.90 -9.85 4.75
CA ARG A 84 -9.13 -11.28 4.61
C ARG A 84 -8.56 -11.77 3.29
N LYS A 85 -8.56 -13.07 3.09
CA LYS A 85 -8.16 -13.70 1.82
C LYS A 85 -8.81 -13.08 0.59
N VAL A 86 -10.05 -12.60 0.69
CA VAL A 86 -10.77 -11.94 -0.41
C VAL A 86 -10.26 -10.54 -0.74
N ASN A 87 -9.36 -9.99 0.07
CA ASN A 87 -8.82 -8.64 -0.13
C ASN A 87 -7.51 -8.62 -0.94
N ASN A 88 -6.89 -9.79 -1.19
CA ASN A 88 -5.71 -9.90 -2.02
C ASN A 88 -5.86 -11.05 -3.01
N PHE A 89 -5.57 -10.79 -4.28
CA PHE A 89 -5.49 -11.83 -5.29
C PHE A 89 -4.45 -11.49 -6.36
N THR A 90 -3.83 -12.56 -6.85
CA THR A 90 -2.72 -12.49 -7.80
C THR A 90 -3.15 -12.93 -9.19
N THR A 91 -2.39 -12.57 -10.20
CA THR A 91 -2.56 -13.13 -11.56
C THR A 91 -2.56 -14.67 -11.52
N GLY A 92 -1.66 -15.28 -10.72
CA GLY A 92 -1.59 -16.73 -10.57
C GLY A 92 -2.90 -17.35 -10.11
N GLN A 93 -3.53 -16.80 -9.05
CA GLN A 93 -4.82 -17.27 -8.55
C GLN A 93 -5.93 -17.13 -9.59
N ILE A 94 -5.98 -16.02 -10.32
CA ILE A 94 -6.98 -15.78 -11.37
C ILE A 94 -6.85 -16.81 -12.49
N TYR A 95 -5.64 -17.01 -13.01
CA TYR A 95 -5.41 -17.96 -14.10
C TYR A 95 -5.65 -19.40 -13.64
N GLU A 96 -5.20 -19.77 -12.45
CA GLU A 96 -5.47 -21.09 -11.87
C GLU A 96 -6.98 -21.37 -11.79
N SER A 97 -7.76 -20.38 -11.30
CA SER A 97 -9.22 -20.50 -11.22
C SER A 97 -9.85 -20.73 -12.58
N VAL A 98 -9.48 -19.94 -13.58
CA VAL A 98 -10.03 -20.06 -14.96
C VAL A 98 -9.62 -21.40 -15.60
N ILE A 99 -8.36 -21.83 -15.44
CA ILE A 99 -7.89 -23.12 -15.97
C ILE A 99 -8.64 -24.28 -15.30
N ARG A 100 -8.86 -24.23 -13.98
CA ARG A 100 -9.66 -25.24 -13.27
C ARG A 100 -11.09 -25.32 -13.79
N LYS A 101 -11.75 -24.18 -14.02
CA LYS A 101 -13.09 -24.09 -14.59
C LYS A 101 -13.13 -24.68 -16.01
N GLU A 102 -12.13 -24.39 -16.83
CA GLU A 102 -11.98 -24.96 -18.17
C GLU A 102 -11.88 -26.50 -18.12
N ARG A 103 -10.98 -27.03 -17.29
CA ARG A 103 -10.76 -28.48 -17.13
C ARG A 103 -12.00 -29.21 -16.60
N ARG A 104 -12.89 -28.55 -15.88
CA ARG A 104 -14.19 -29.09 -15.44
C ARG A 104 -15.29 -28.96 -16.48
N GLY A 105 -15.02 -28.33 -17.63
CA GLY A 105 -16.00 -28.12 -18.69
C GLY A 105 -17.02 -27.01 -18.42
N GLU A 106 -16.79 -26.14 -17.48
CA GLU A 106 -17.73 -25.08 -17.09
C GLU A 106 -17.95 -24.06 -18.22
N TYR A 107 -17.04 -23.96 -19.17
CA TYR A 107 -17.20 -23.10 -20.37
C TYR A 107 -17.88 -23.76 -21.55
N LEU A 108 -18.39 -25.00 -21.40
CA LEU A 108 -19.22 -25.69 -22.39
C LEU A 108 -18.57 -25.77 -23.78
N GLY A 109 -17.27 -26.02 -23.86
CA GLY A 109 -16.51 -26.13 -25.11
C GLY A 109 -16.17 -24.82 -25.82
N LYS A 110 -16.46 -23.68 -25.20
CA LYS A 110 -16.05 -22.37 -25.75
C LYS A 110 -14.54 -22.20 -25.69
N THR A 111 -13.97 -21.44 -26.63
CA THR A 111 -12.59 -21.01 -26.56
C THR A 111 -12.42 -20.04 -25.37
N VAL A 112 -11.56 -20.39 -24.41
CA VAL A 112 -11.27 -19.57 -23.23
C VAL A 112 -10.13 -18.61 -23.55
N GLN A 113 -10.34 -17.30 -23.33
CA GLN A 113 -9.44 -16.21 -23.68
C GLN A 113 -9.27 -15.25 -22.51
N VAL A 114 -8.27 -14.38 -22.58
CA VAL A 114 -8.06 -13.34 -21.55
C VAL A 114 -9.31 -12.45 -21.45
N ILE A 115 -9.82 -11.99 -22.58
CA ILE A 115 -11.12 -11.32 -22.68
C ILE A 115 -12.11 -12.29 -23.34
N PRO A 116 -13.24 -12.63 -22.70
CA PRO A 116 -13.74 -12.07 -21.43
C PRO A 116 -13.45 -12.93 -20.19
N HIS A 117 -12.82 -14.10 -20.29
CA HIS A 117 -12.84 -15.09 -19.20
C HIS A 117 -11.96 -14.68 -18.00
N ILE A 118 -10.71 -14.26 -18.27
CA ILE A 118 -9.82 -13.74 -17.20
C ILE A 118 -10.36 -12.42 -16.64
N THR A 119 -10.79 -11.50 -17.52
CA THR A 119 -11.32 -10.20 -17.06
C THR A 119 -12.62 -10.35 -16.26
N ASN A 120 -13.49 -11.29 -16.61
CA ASN A 120 -14.68 -11.58 -15.81
C ASN A 120 -14.32 -12.18 -14.44
N GLU A 121 -13.37 -13.12 -14.41
CA GLU A 121 -12.89 -13.69 -13.15
C GLU A 121 -12.32 -12.62 -12.21
N ILE A 122 -11.53 -11.69 -12.74
CA ILE A 122 -11.02 -10.54 -11.97
C ILE A 122 -12.18 -9.69 -11.41
N GLN A 123 -13.19 -9.38 -12.23
CA GLN A 123 -14.36 -8.62 -11.79
C GLN A 123 -15.14 -9.35 -10.69
N ASP A 124 -15.29 -10.67 -10.81
CA ASP A 124 -15.98 -11.49 -9.80
C ASP A 124 -15.22 -11.48 -8.46
N PHE A 125 -13.89 -11.49 -8.49
CA PHE A 125 -13.07 -11.34 -7.28
C PHE A 125 -13.24 -9.95 -6.65
N ILE A 126 -13.21 -8.88 -7.46
CA ILE A 126 -13.44 -7.52 -6.98
C ILE A 126 -14.82 -7.40 -6.33
N HIS A 127 -15.86 -7.92 -6.95
CA HIS A 127 -17.22 -7.88 -6.39
C HIS A 127 -17.34 -8.61 -5.06
N ARG A 128 -16.74 -9.81 -4.95
CA ARG A 128 -16.74 -10.58 -3.69
C ARG A 128 -16.03 -9.87 -2.56
N GLY A 129 -14.87 -9.26 -2.83
CA GLY A 129 -14.13 -8.51 -1.82
C GLY A 129 -14.80 -7.19 -1.41
N ALA A 130 -15.68 -6.66 -2.28
CA ALA A 130 -16.41 -5.40 -2.07
C ALA A 130 -17.79 -5.58 -1.42
N GLU A 131 -18.23 -6.82 -1.19
CA GLU A 131 -19.57 -7.12 -0.69
C GLU A 131 -19.79 -6.55 0.72
N GLY A 132 -20.87 -5.78 0.90
CA GLY A 132 -21.25 -5.21 2.20
C GLY A 132 -20.61 -3.86 2.53
N PHE A 133 -19.83 -3.29 1.61
CA PHE A 133 -19.18 -1.99 1.75
C PHE A 133 -19.84 -0.93 0.85
N ASP A 134 -19.75 0.34 1.27
CA ASP A 134 -20.23 1.47 0.48
C ASP A 134 -19.22 1.80 -0.63
N VAL A 135 -17.93 1.74 -0.31
CA VAL A 135 -16.81 2.00 -1.23
C VAL A 135 -15.74 0.91 -1.10
N ALA A 136 -15.30 0.38 -2.22
CA ALA A 136 -14.13 -0.48 -2.33
C ALA A 136 -13.03 0.24 -3.10
N LEU A 137 -11.87 0.45 -2.44
CA LEU A 137 -10.68 0.95 -3.10
C LEU A 137 -9.90 -0.25 -3.63
N VAL A 138 -9.62 -0.26 -4.92
CA VAL A 138 -8.98 -1.36 -5.62
C VAL A 138 -7.60 -0.91 -6.09
N GLU A 139 -6.57 -1.31 -5.38
CA GLU A 139 -5.19 -1.02 -5.77
C GLU A 139 -4.71 -2.01 -6.82
N ILE A 140 -4.36 -1.49 -7.99
CA ILE A 140 -3.78 -2.29 -9.08
C ILE A 140 -2.24 -2.23 -8.94
N GLY A 141 -1.65 -3.38 -8.66
CA GLY A 141 -0.21 -3.56 -8.58
C GLY A 141 0.48 -3.39 -9.93
N GLY A 142 1.80 -3.24 -9.89
CA GLY A 142 2.63 -2.97 -11.06
C GLY A 142 2.55 -1.52 -11.54
N THR A 143 3.10 -1.30 -12.73
CA THR A 143 3.21 0.02 -13.37
C THR A 143 2.34 0.05 -14.63
N VAL A 144 1.58 1.13 -14.82
CA VAL A 144 0.79 1.32 -16.04
C VAL A 144 1.73 1.37 -17.25
N GLY A 145 1.50 0.47 -18.19
CA GLY A 145 2.36 0.24 -19.37
C GLY A 145 3.05 -1.12 -19.36
N ASP A 146 3.15 -1.77 -18.20
CA ASP A 146 3.69 -3.12 -18.07
C ASP A 146 2.64 -4.16 -18.52
N ILE A 147 3.12 -5.21 -19.19
CA ILE A 147 2.26 -6.29 -19.74
C ILE A 147 1.47 -6.98 -18.64
N GLU A 148 2.09 -7.18 -17.49
CA GLU A 148 1.54 -7.92 -16.36
C GLU A 148 0.26 -7.28 -15.80
N SER A 149 0.17 -5.95 -15.84
CA SER A 149 -0.97 -5.20 -15.28
C SER A 149 -2.16 -5.10 -16.24
N LEU A 150 -1.98 -5.38 -17.53
CA LEU A 150 -2.99 -5.13 -18.55
C LEU A 150 -4.33 -5.86 -18.30
N PRO A 151 -4.38 -7.15 -17.88
CA PRO A 151 -5.65 -7.82 -17.61
C PRO A 151 -6.44 -7.17 -16.48
N PHE A 152 -5.76 -6.66 -15.44
CA PHE A 152 -6.38 -5.95 -14.32
C PHE A 152 -6.93 -4.59 -14.76
N LEU A 153 -6.15 -3.83 -15.50
CA LEU A 153 -6.58 -2.52 -16.03
C LEU A 153 -7.78 -2.68 -16.97
N GLU A 154 -7.77 -3.69 -17.86
CA GLU A 154 -8.89 -3.99 -18.75
C GLU A 154 -10.13 -4.44 -17.96
N ALA A 155 -9.97 -5.26 -16.92
CA ALA A 155 -11.08 -5.65 -16.05
C ALA A 155 -11.69 -4.44 -15.32
N ALA A 156 -10.85 -3.54 -14.78
CA ALA A 156 -11.29 -2.30 -14.14
C ALA A 156 -12.05 -1.38 -15.11
N ARG A 157 -11.55 -1.21 -16.34
CA ARG A 157 -12.21 -0.46 -17.40
C ARG A 157 -13.60 -1.04 -17.73
N GLN A 158 -13.67 -2.36 -17.91
CA GLN A 158 -14.94 -3.07 -18.20
C GLN A 158 -15.92 -2.96 -17.04
N LEU A 159 -15.45 -3.11 -15.79
CA LEU A 159 -16.28 -2.97 -14.60
C LEU A 159 -16.86 -1.54 -14.52
N SER A 160 -16.03 -0.52 -14.69
CA SER A 160 -16.46 0.88 -14.69
C SER A 160 -17.55 1.13 -15.74
N LEU A 161 -17.37 0.60 -16.96
CA LEU A 161 -18.36 0.74 -18.04
C LEU A 161 -19.70 0.07 -17.70
N ARG A 162 -19.66 -1.16 -17.16
CA ARG A 162 -20.86 -1.93 -16.80
C ARG A 162 -21.60 -1.35 -15.59
N ALA A 163 -20.88 -0.86 -14.61
CA ALA A 163 -21.46 -0.29 -13.39
C ALA A 163 -22.16 1.06 -13.64
N GLY A 164 -21.83 1.74 -14.75
CA GLY A 164 -22.47 2.96 -15.18
C GLY A 164 -21.90 4.22 -14.54
N ARG A 165 -22.58 5.35 -14.79
CA ARG A 165 -22.13 6.65 -14.30
C ARG A 165 -22.06 6.68 -12.78
N ASN A 166 -21.06 7.37 -12.24
CA ASN A 166 -20.85 7.57 -10.80
C ASN A 166 -20.66 6.26 -9.99
N ALA A 167 -20.31 5.15 -10.64
CA ALA A 167 -20.07 3.88 -9.95
C ALA A 167 -18.59 3.60 -9.74
N ALA A 168 -17.71 4.22 -10.54
CA ALA A 168 -16.27 4.06 -10.43
C ALA A 168 -15.53 5.40 -10.60
N ALA A 169 -14.43 5.56 -9.89
CA ALA A 169 -13.45 6.63 -10.03
C ALA A 169 -12.06 6.04 -10.22
N PHE A 170 -11.20 6.74 -10.95
CA PHE A 170 -9.81 6.36 -11.17
C PHE A 170 -8.87 7.40 -10.59
N VAL A 171 -8.03 6.97 -9.66
CA VAL A 171 -6.96 7.77 -9.06
C VAL A 171 -5.65 7.22 -9.59
N HIS A 172 -4.84 8.07 -10.19
CA HIS A 172 -3.57 7.66 -10.78
C HIS A 172 -2.39 8.34 -10.10
N LEU A 173 -1.51 7.53 -9.51
CA LEU A 173 -0.31 7.99 -8.81
C LEU A 173 0.87 8.04 -9.78
N THR A 174 1.55 9.18 -9.83
CA THR A 174 2.68 9.43 -10.74
C THR A 174 3.86 10.07 -9.99
N LEU A 175 5.01 10.14 -10.66
CA LEU A 175 6.22 10.79 -10.16
C LEU A 175 6.50 12.07 -10.92
N VAL A 176 6.76 13.15 -10.18
CA VAL A 176 7.27 14.44 -10.71
C VAL A 176 8.68 14.66 -10.11
N PRO A 177 9.72 14.12 -10.75
CA PRO A 177 11.06 14.20 -10.19
C PRO A 177 11.63 15.61 -10.27
N TYR A 178 12.39 16.00 -9.25
CA TYR A 178 13.22 17.20 -9.28
C TYR A 178 14.60 16.87 -9.86
N LEU A 179 14.99 17.59 -10.89
CA LEU A 179 16.32 17.47 -11.46
C LEU A 179 17.23 18.58 -10.93
N ALA A 180 18.09 18.23 -9.98
CA ALA A 180 19.00 19.16 -9.32
C ALA A 180 19.91 19.91 -10.33
N SER A 181 20.33 19.23 -11.40
CA SER A 181 21.16 19.84 -12.45
C SER A 181 20.45 20.92 -13.27
N ALA A 182 19.11 20.85 -13.36
CA ALA A 182 18.27 21.82 -14.07
C ALA A 182 17.55 22.79 -13.13
N GLY A 183 17.54 22.50 -11.82
CA GLY A 183 16.85 23.29 -10.80
C GLY A 183 15.32 23.29 -10.93
N GLU A 184 14.73 22.26 -11.55
CA GLU A 184 13.28 22.25 -11.85
C GLU A 184 12.64 20.87 -11.68
N LEU A 185 11.33 20.86 -11.42
CA LEU A 185 10.48 19.68 -11.47
C LEU A 185 10.20 19.28 -12.91
N LYS A 186 10.16 17.98 -13.20
CA LYS A 186 9.91 17.43 -14.53
C LYS A 186 8.56 16.74 -14.61
N THR A 187 7.62 17.35 -15.32
CA THR A 187 6.25 16.86 -15.50
C THR A 187 6.09 15.81 -16.61
N LYS A 188 7.10 15.63 -17.46
CA LYS A 188 7.06 14.67 -18.60
C LYS A 188 6.77 13.23 -18.17
N PRO A 189 7.36 12.66 -17.11
CA PRO A 189 7.05 11.30 -16.68
C PRO A 189 5.56 11.12 -16.36
N THR A 190 4.96 12.08 -15.66
CA THR A 190 3.51 12.12 -15.38
C THR A 190 2.69 12.15 -16.66
N GLN A 191 3.02 13.02 -17.61
CA GLN A 191 2.31 13.13 -18.89
C GLN A 191 2.33 11.81 -19.66
N HIS A 192 3.49 11.14 -19.76
CA HIS A 192 3.63 9.86 -20.44
C HIS A 192 2.86 8.74 -19.73
N SER A 193 2.88 8.72 -18.40
CA SER A 193 2.13 7.73 -17.61
C SER A 193 0.63 7.85 -17.82
N VAL A 194 0.10 9.07 -17.78
CA VAL A 194 -1.32 9.34 -18.07
C VAL A 194 -1.69 8.98 -19.51
N GLN A 195 -0.79 9.28 -20.46
CA GLN A 195 -1.01 8.88 -21.85
C GLN A 195 -1.15 7.37 -22.00
N LYS A 196 -0.28 6.59 -21.32
CA LYS A 196 -0.36 5.11 -21.34
C LYS A 196 -1.67 4.61 -20.73
N LEU A 197 -2.13 5.21 -19.64
CA LEU A 197 -3.42 4.87 -19.03
C LEU A 197 -4.59 5.15 -20.00
N ARG A 198 -4.54 6.29 -20.70
CA ARG A 198 -5.55 6.69 -21.70
C ARG A 198 -5.56 5.78 -22.93
N GLU A 199 -4.42 5.25 -23.35
CA GLU A 199 -4.32 4.27 -24.45
C GLU A 199 -5.13 3.00 -24.16
N ILE A 200 -5.29 2.64 -22.86
CA ILE A 200 -6.12 1.52 -22.40
C ILE A 200 -7.62 1.91 -22.34
N GLY A 201 -7.94 3.19 -22.48
CA GLY A 201 -9.31 3.71 -22.38
C GLY A 201 -9.72 4.09 -20.96
N ILE A 202 -8.76 4.31 -20.06
CA ILE A 202 -8.99 4.79 -18.69
C ILE A 202 -8.57 6.26 -18.60
N PHE A 203 -9.46 7.09 -18.07
CA PHE A 203 -9.23 8.51 -17.82
C PHE A 203 -9.20 8.73 -16.31
N PRO A 204 -8.10 9.22 -15.73
CA PRO A 204 -8.04 9.49 -14.30
C PRO A 204 -8.96 10.65 -13.92
N ASP A 205 -9.68 10.47 -12.81
CA ASP A 205 -10.51 11.52 -12.18
C ASP A 205 -9.67 12.40 -11.26
N ALA A 206 -8.60 11.84 -10.69
CA ALA A 206 -7.59 12.57 -9.92
C ALA A 206 -6.19 12.02 -10.18
N LEU A 207 -5.20 12.92 -10.13
CA LEU A 207 -3.78 12.59 -10.20
C LEU A 207 -3.13 12.86 -8.84
N LEU A 208 -2.44 11.86 -8.30
CA LEU A 208 -1.57 12.01 -7.15
C LEU A 208 -0.13 12.14 -7.66
N CYS A 209 0.39 13.34 -7.63
CA CYS A 209 1.70 13.67 -8.17
C CYS A 209 2.74 13.68 -7.05
N ARG A 210 3.49 12.55 -6.91
CA ARG A 210 4.55 12.44 -5.91
C ARG A 210 5.78 13.21 -6.34
N ALA A 211 6.33 13.98 -5.42
CA ALA A 211 7.59 14.71 -5.56
C ALA A 211 8.32 14.76 -4.21
N ASP A 212 9.58 15.17 -4.20
CA ASP A 212 10.35 15.43 -2.96
C ASP A 212 9.88 16.70 -2.23
N ARG A 213 9.06 17.52 -2.89
CA ARG A 213 8.53 18.81 -2.41
C ARG A 213 7.15 19.10 -2.97
N ARG A 214 6.48 20.10 -2.40
CA ARG A 214 5.21 20.59 -2.95
C ARG A 214 5.39 21.08 -4.38
N ILE A 215 4.49 20.67 -5.27
CA ILE A 215 4.48 21.08 -6.66
C ILE A 215 3.86 22.48 -6.77
N PRO A 216 4.53 23.44 -7.40
CA PRO A 216 3.99 24.78 -7.64
C PRO A 216 2.74 24.77 -8.53
N ASP A 217 1.92 25.81 -8.41
CA ASP A 217 0.63 25.87 -9.11
C ASP A 217 0.78 25.92 -10.64
N ASP A 218 1.82 26.61 -11.15
CA ASP A 218 2.14 26.64 -12.59
C ASP A 218 2.50 25.26 -13.15
N GLU A 219 3.20 24.42 -12.38
CA GLU A 219 3.47 23.03 -12.80
C GLU A 219 2.22 22.14 -12.66
N ARG A 220 1.35 22.41 -11.69
CA ARG A 220 0.04 21.72 -11.55
C ARG A 220 -0.85 22.06 -12.76
N ASP A 221 -0.94 23.33 -13.17
CA ASP A 221 -1.70 23.77 -14.35
C ASP A 221 -1.16 23.10 -15.63
N LYS A 222 0.14 23.01 -15.76
CA LYS A 222 0.77 22.31 -16.88
C LYS A 222 0.44 20.81 -16.87
N ILE A 223 0.51 20.13 -15.72
CA ILE A 223 0.09 18.73 -15.60
C ILE A 223 -1.40 18.59 -15.97
N SER A 224 -2.26 19.45 -15.46
CA SER A 224 -3.70 19.50 -15.76
C SER A 224 -3.95 19.55 -17.26
N LEU A 225 -3.33 20.51 -17.94
CA LEU A 225 -3.51 20.71 -19.39
C LEU A 225 -3.13 19.47 -20.21
N PHE A 226 -1.95 18.87 -19.93
CA PHE A 226 -1.45 17.73 -20.70
C PHE A 226 -2.14 16.40 -20.34
N SER A 227 -2.65 16.28 -19.12
CA SER A 227 -3.28 15.07 -18.62
C SER A 227 -4.80 15.03 -18.80
N ASN A 228 -5.41 16.16 -19.18
CA ASN A 228 -6.85 16.32 -19.29
C ASN A 228 -7.59 16.02 -17.96
N VAL A 229 -6.99 16.47 -16.86
CA VAL A 229 -7.53 16.41 -15.50
C VAL A 229 -7.63 17.85 -15.00
N VAL A 230 -8.72 18.21 -14.33
CA VAL A 230 -8.88 19.59 -13.81
C VAL A 230 -7.79 19.90 -12.78
N ALA A 231 -7.33 21.15 -12.72
CA ALA A 231 -6.21 21.56 -11.89
C ALA A 231 -6.41 21.20 -10.40
N ASP A 232 -7.65 21.34 -9.89
CA ASP A 232 -7.99 20.99 -8.51
C ASP A 232 -7.87 19.46 -8.22
N ALA A 233 -7.93 18.62 -9.24
CA ALA A 233 -7.74 17.19 -9.12
C ALA A 233 -6.28 16.73 -9.39
N VAL A 234 -5.35 17.67 -9.57
CA VAL A 234 -3.91 17.42 -9.58
C VAL A 234 -3.37 17.65 -8.18
N ILE A 235 -3.30 16.58 -7.39
CA ILE A 235 -2.95 16.60 -5.98
C ILE A 235 -1.44 16.44 -5.83
N SER A 236 -0.80 17.37 -5.15
CA SER A 236 0.62 17.28 -4.83
C SER A 236 0.84 16.39 -3.62
N VAL A 237 1.65 15.34 -3.76
CA VAL A 237 2.02 14.43 -2.66
C VAL A 237 3.53 14.50 -2.49
N TRP A 238 3.98 15.14 -1.42
CA TRP A 238 5.42 15.27 -1.13
C TRP A 238 5.86 14.30 -0.03
N ASP A 239 7.16 14.09 0.05
CA ASP A 239 7.73 13.20 1.04
C ASP A 239 7.41 13.72 2.45
N ALA A 240 6.84 12.85 3.28
CA ALA A 240 6.50 13.13 4.68
C ALA A 240 7.36 12.26 5.60
N ASP A 241 7.66 12.79 6.78
CA ASP A 241 8.40 12.09 7.84
C ASP A 241 7.58 10.95 8.49
N SER A 242 6.27 10.97 8.30
CA SER A 242 5.36 9.92 8.73
C SER A 242 4.26 9.68 7.70
N ILE A 243 3.99 8.38 7.44
CA ILE A 243 2.87 7.96 6.57
C ILE A 243 1.52 8.40 7.14
N TYR A 244 1.41 8.58 8.45
CA TYR A 244 0.17 9.00 9.13
C TYR A 244 -0.20 10.47 8.91
N LYS A 245 0.70 11.28 8.32
CA LYS A 245 0.42 12.66 7.87
C LYS A 245 -0.23 12.72 6.48
N ILE A 246 -0.20 11.63 5.72
CA ILE A 246 -0.72 11.60 4.35
C ILE A 246 -2.25 11.79 4.28
N PRO A 247 -3.09 11.21 5.16
CA PRO A 247 -4.54 11.48 5.13
C PRO A 247 -4.86 12.98 5.18
N GLN A 248 -4.24 13.73 6.11
CA GLN A 248 -4.44 15.17 6.21
C GLN A 248 -3.96 15.91 4.95
N MET A 249 -2.78 15.54 4.42
CA MET A 249 -2.23 16.12 3.19
C MET A 249 -3.17 15.97 1.98
N LEU A 250 -3.82 14.82 1.84
CA LEU A 250 -4.77 14.56 0.76
C LEU A 250 -6.10 15.29 0.98
N HIS A 251 -6.59 15.32 2.22
CA HIS A 251 -7.81 16.00 2.61
C HIS A 251 -7.72 17.52 2.39
N ASP A 252 -6.62 18.14 2.82
CA ASP A 252 -6.40 19.60 2.67
C ASP A 252 -6.43 20.07 1.21
N GLN A 253 -6.15 19.16 0.27
CA GLN A 253 -6.22 19.42 -1.17
C GLN A 253 -7.55 18.95 -1.79
N GLY A 254 -8.51 18.47 -0.98
CA GLY A 254 -9.87 18.17 -1.40
C GLY A 254 -10.07 16.83 -2.13
N LEU A 255 -9.10 15.90 -2.08
CA LEU A 255 -9.20 14.63 -2.81
C LEU A 255 -10.47 13.85 -2.47
N ASP A 256 -10.83 13.77 -1.21
CA ASP A 256 -12.03 13.06 -0.76
C ASP A 256 -13.32 13.71 -1.26
N ASN A 257 -13.37 15.04 -1.39
CA ASN A 257 -14.50 15.75 -1.97
C ASN A 257 -14.65 15.43 -3.46
N ILE A 258 -13.54 15.45 -4.20
CA ILE A 258 -13.48 15.06 -5.63
C ILE A 258 -14.04 13.65 -5.82
N ILE A 259 -13.61 12.70 -4.99
CA ILE A 259 -14.08 11.31 -5.08
C ILE A 259 -15.53 11.17 -4.67
N CYS A 260 -15.98 11.83 -3.61
CA CYS A 260 -17.39 11.82 -3.19
C CYS A 260 -18.31 12.42 -4.27
N GLU A 261 -17.92 13.53 -4.89
CA GLU A 261 -18.67 14.15 -5.99
C GLU A 261 -18.72 13.22 -7.20
N LYS A 262 -17.58 12.70 -7.64
CA LYS A 262 -17.48 11.77 -8.77
C LYS A 262 -18.38 10.55 -8.60
N LEU A 263 -18.40 9.97 -7.41
CA LEU A 263 -19.17 8.78 -7.10
C LEU A 263 -20.61 9.08 -6.64
N ALA A 264 -21.00 10.35 -6.56
CA ALA A 264 -22.28 10.81 -6.02
C ALA A 264 -22.58 10.21 -4.63
N LEU A 265 -21.59 10.26 -3.74
CA LEU A 265 -21.69 9.75 -2.38
C LEU A 265 -22.27 10.82 -1.46
N SER A 266 -23.29 10.46 -0.68
CA SER A 266 -23.78 11.28 0.44
C SER A 266 -22.95 10.94 1.67
N ALA A 267 -21.93 11.73 1.96
CA ALA A 267 -21.02 11.53 3.07
C ALA A 267 -20.99 12.77 3.98
N LYS A 268 -20.67 12.56 5.26
CA LYS A 268 -20.46 13.67 6.21
C LYS A 268 -19.15 14.41 5.86
N PRO A 269 -18.92 15.60 6.43
CA PRO A 269 -17.57 16.18 6.43
C PRO A 269 -16.56 15.20 7.08
N ALA A 270 -15.32 15.22 6.61
CA ALA A 270 -14.28 14.40 7.21
C ALA A 270 -13.98 14.83 8.65
N ASP A 271 -13.78 13.86 9.53
CA ASP A 271 -13.29 14.07 10.90
C ASP A 271 -11.94 13.34 11.07
N LEU A 272 -10.87 14.08 10.93
CA LEU A 272 -9.50 13.59 11.07
C LEU A 272 -8.92 13.83 12.46
N SER A 273 -9.73 14.19 13.46
CA SER A 273 -9.27 14.50 14.81
C SER A 273 -8.50 13.37 15.50
N VAL A 274 -8.77 12.12 15.13
CA VAL A 274 -8.03 10.95 15.62
C VAL A 274 -6.61 10.95 15.04
N TRP A 275 -6.46 11.31 13.76
CA TRP A 275 -5.17 11.43 13.10
C TRP A 275 -4.35 12.60 13.65
N ASP A 276 -4.96 13.73 13.93
CA ASP A 276 -4.31 14.89 14.56
C ASP A 276 -3.72 14.51 15.93
N LYS A 277 -4.47 13.78 16.75
CA LYS A 277 -4.00 13.30 18.05
C LYS A 277 -2.81 12.36 17.92
N LEU A 278 -2.86 11.44 16.95
CA LEU A 278 -1.80 10.48 16.66
C LEU A 278 -0.53 11.22 16.23
N ILE A 279 -0.65 12.15 15.28
CA ILE A 279 0.46 12.97 14.79
C ILE A 279 1.05 13.81 15.92
N HIS A 280 0.20 14.46 16.72
CA HIS A 280 0.65 15.24 17.87
C HIS A 280 1.45 14.40 18.86
N ALA A 281 0.99 13.19 19.19
CA ALA A 281 1.71 12.29 20.09
C ALA A 281 3.04 11.80 19.49
N GLN A 282 3.08 11.55 18.20
CA GLN A 282 4.30 11.15 17.48
C GLN A 282 5.33 12.27 17.44
N ASP A 283 4.90 13.51 17.19
CA ASP A 283 5.80 14.67 17.04
C ASP A 283 6.29 15.22 18.39
N ASN A 284 5.56 14.95 19.49
CA ASN A 284 5.86 15.46 20.84
C ASN A 284 6.07 14.32 21.86
N PRO A 285 7.03 13.42 21.67
CA PRO A 285 7.33 12.36 22.63
C PRO A 285 7.93 12.95 23.91
N SER A 286 7.54 12.38 25.06
CA SER A 286 8.07 12.75 26.37
C SER A 286 9.36 12.00 26.72
N HIS A 287 9.59 10.86 26.08
CA HIS A 287 10.72 9.96 26.35
C HIS A 287 11.27 9.42 25.02
N GLU A 288 12.49 8.89 25.08
CA GLU A 288 13.09 8.15 23.97
C GLU A 288 13.59 6.80 24.49
N VAL A 289 13.41 5.76 23.69
CA VAL A 289 13.93 4.42 23.96
C VAL A 289 14.57 3.87 22.70
N THR A 290 15.66 3.13 22.85
CA THR A 290 16.36 2.49 21.74
C THR A 290 16.30 0.97 21.87
N ILE A 291 15.72 0.32 20.86
CA ILE A 291 15.55 -1.14 20.81
C ILE A 291 16.52 -1.74 19.80
N GLY A 292 17.33 -2.69 20.26
CA GLY A 292 18.18 -3.52 19.39
C GLY A 292 17.37 -4.68 18.82
N MET A 293 17.05 -4.67 17.52
CA MET A 293 16.33 -5.75 16.84
C MET A 293 17.32 -6.71 16.21
N VAL A 294 17.52 -7.88 16.83
CA VAL A 294 18.49 -8.92 16.38
C VAL A 294 17.81 -9.86 15.40
N GLY A 295 17.99 -9.63 14.12
CA GLY A 295 17.30 -10.33 13.03
C GLY A 295 18.19 -10.93 11.97
N LYS A 296 17.57 -11.57 10.96
CA LYS A 296 18.25 -12.18 9.79
C LYS A 296 18.15 -11.33 8.52
N TYR A 297 17.16 -10.45 8.45
CA TYR A 297 16.81 -9.72 7.23
C TYR A 297 16.95 -8.20 7.47
N VAL A 298 18.04 -7.83 8.10
CA VAL A 298 18.26 -6.46 8.58
C VAL A 298 18.59 -5.48 7.47
N ASP A 299 19.10 -5.97 6.32
CA ASP A 299 19.40 -5.14 5.15
C ASP A 299 18.14 -4.58 4.47
N LEU A 300 17.00 -5.26 4.64
CA LEU A 300 15.70 -4.81 4.15
C LEU A 300 14.73 -4.65 5.32
N THR A 301 14.58 -3.43 5.81
CA THR A 301 13.73 -3.10 6.96
C THR A 301 12.25 -3.44 6.76
N GLU A 302 11.79 -3.49 5.52
CA GLU A 302 10.43 -3.91 5.16
C GLU A 302 10.14 -5.39 5.47
N SER A 303 11.18 -6.23 5.65
CA SER A 303 11.00 -7.61 6.11
C SER A 303 10.43 -7.72 7.53
N TYR A 304 10.50 -6.65 8.31
CA TYR A 304 9.96 -6.56 9.67
C TYR A 304 8.94 -5.42 9.82
N LYS A 305 8.25 -5.08 8.74
CA LYS A 305 7.40 -3.88 8.69
C LYS A 305 6.32 -3.85 9.77
N SER A 306 5.55 -4.92 9.91
CA SER A 306 4.49 -5.00 10.93
C SER A 306 5.03 -4.91 12.35
N LEU A 307 6.16 -5.54 12.63
CA LEU A 307 6.81 -5.49 13.93
C LEU A 307 7.33 -4.08 14.26
N THR A 308 7.98 -3.45 13.27
CA THR A 308 8.46 -2.06 13.39
C THR A 308 7.30 -1.10 13.66
N GLU A 309 6.21 -1.21 12.92
CA GLU A 309 5.03 -0.37 13.12
C GLU A 309 4.36 -0.64 14.48
N ALA A 310 4.30 -1.90 14.94
CA ALA A 310 3.78 -2.23 16.26
C ALA A 310 4.59 -1.54 17.38
N LEU A 311 5.91 -1.52 17.27
CA LEU A 311 6.77 -0.80 18.22
C LEU A 311 6.56 0.72 18.16
N ARG A 312 6.41 1.29 16.96
CA ARG A 312 6.10 2.72 16.80
C ARG A 312 4.73 3.07 17.40
N HIS A 313 3.72 2.24 17.17
CA HIS A 313 2.39 2.44 17.77
C HIS A 313 2.44 2.37 19.29
N ALA A 314 3.18 1.40 19.85
CA ALA A 314 3.40 1.34 21.29
C ALA A 314 4.06 2.65 21.80
N GLY A 315 5.05 3.15 21.09
CA GLY A 315 5.69 4.44 21.40
C GLY A 315 4.70 5.61 21.41
N ILE A 316 3.87 5.73 20.35
CA ILE A 316 2.84 6.78 20.27
C ILE A 316 1.89 6.72 21.47
N HIS A 317 1.42 5.53 21.85
CA HIS A 317 0.49 5.33 22.97
C HIS A 317 1.13 5.56 24.34
N THR A 318 2.45 5.40 24.46
CA THR A 318 3.19 5.60 25.71
C THR A 318 3.89 6.97 25.80
N GLY A 319 3.73 7.81 24.75
CA GLY A 319 4.42 9.11 24.66
C GLY A 319 5.94 8.97 24.51
N SER A 320 6.39 7.87 23.91
CA SER A 320 7.81 7.55 23.71
C SER A 320 8.18 7.55 22.24
N ARG A 321 9.34 8.12 21.91
CA ARG A 321 9.97 7.88 20.60
C ARG A 321 10.73 6.56 20.66
N VAL A 322 10.37 5.62 19.80
CA VAL A 322 11.05 4.33 19.68
C VAL A 322 12.05 4.39 18.53
N ASN A 323 13.34 4.36 18.88
CA ASN A 323 14.44 4.21 17.93
C ASN A 323 14.75 2.71 17.77
N ILE A 324 14.78 2.20 16.54
CA ILE A 324 15.04 0.77 16.26
C ILE A 324 16.36 0.68 15.53
N GLU A 325 17.33 -0.01 16.14
CA GLU A 325 18.59 -0.39 15.48
C GLU A 325 18.51 -1.86 15.06
N TYR A 326 18.67 -2.10 13.78
CA TYR A 326 18.67 -3.47 13.21
C TYR A 326 20.06 -4.06 13.31
N LEU A 327 20.16 -5.25 13.89
CA LEU A 327 21.42 -5.95 14.17
C LEU A 327 21.39 -7.32 13.49
N ASP A 328 22.42 -7.63 12.70
CA ASP A 328 22.52 -8.94 12.08
C ASP A 328 22.87 -10.01 13.14
N SER A 329 22.04 -11.05 13.21
CA SER A 329 22.25 -12.15 14.13
C SER A 329 23.52 -12.95 13.82
N GLU A 330 24.01 -12.99 12.57
CA GLU A 330 25.27 -13.63 12.20
C GLU A 330 26.48 -12.80 12.66
N GLU A 331 26.37 -11.47 12.65
CA GLU A 331 27.40 -10.62 13.25
C GLU A 331 27.51 -10.87 14.76
N ILE A 332 26.38 -11.00 15.46
CA ILE A 332 26.37 -11.32 16.90
C ILE A 332 27.07 -12.67 17.18
N GLU A 333 26.91 -13.67 16.30
CA GLU A 333 27.65 -14.94 16.41
C GLU A 333 29.18 -14.73 16.37
N SER A 334 29.65 -13.82 15.53
CA SER A 334 31.07 -13.61 15.26
C SER A 334 31.74 -12.64 16.23
N ILE A 335 31.09 -11.53 16.56
CA ILE A 335 31.68 -10.44 17.38
C ILE A 335 31.26 -10.46 18.86
N GLY A 336 30.24 -11.29 19.19
CA GLY A 336 29.69 -11.41 20.54
C GLY A 336 28.66 -10.35 20.90
N THR A 337 28.18 -10.39 22.13
CA THR A 337 27.02 -9.64 22.64
C THR A 337 27.35 -8.32 23.35
N ALA A 338 28.65 -7.96 23.50
CA ALA A 338 29.05 -6.80 24.29
C ALA A 338 28.41 -5.47 23.81
N GLY A 339 28.19 -5.33 22.49
CA GLY A 339 27.53 -4.18 21.89
C GLY A 339 26.05 -4.03 22.23
N LEU A 340 25.43 -5.05 22.80
CA LEU A 340 23.99 -5.04 23.15
C LEU A 340 23.70 -4.25 24.45
N ALA A 341 24.70 -3.95 25.25
CA ALA A 341 24.53 -3.24 26.54
C ALA A 341 23.99 -1.80 26.42
N LYS A 342 24.07 -1.20 25.22
CA LYS A 342 23.63 0.17 24.95
C LYS A 342 22.12 0.31 24.73
N TYR A 343 21.40 -0.79 24.52
CA TYR A 343 19.98 -0.78 24.21
C TYR A 343 19.12 -0.84 25.48
N ASP A 344 18.01 -0.12 25.47
CA ASP A 344 17.00 -0.15 26.52
C ASP A 344 16.21 -1.46 26.51
N ALA A 345 16.06 -2.07 25.34
CA ALA A 345 15.44 -3.37 25.16
C ALA A 345 16.06 -4.11 23.96
N ILE A 346 15.94 -5.43 23.97
CA ILE A 346 16.36 -6.29 22.85
C ILE A 346 15.15 -7.04 22.34
N LEU A 347 14.95 -7.03 21.00
CA LEU A 347 13.91 -7.79 20.34
C LEU A 347 14.51 -8.76 19.35
N VAL A 348 14.13 -10.04 19.46
CA VAL A 348 14.53 -11.08 18.52
C VAL A 348 13.31 -11.53 17.72
N PRO A 349 13.15 -11.07 16.47
CA PRO A 349 12.01 -11.45 15.64
C PRO A 349 12.09 -12.92 15.22
N GLY A 350 10.95 -13.48 14.78
CA GLY A 350 10.86 -14.79 14.17
C GLY A 350 11.79 -14.97 12.97
N GLY A 351 11.99 -16.21 12.53
CA GLY A 351 12.78 -16.53 11.34
C GLY A 351 13.12 -18.01 11.28
N PHE A 352 12.85 -18.60 10.13
CA PHE A 352 13.11 -20.03 9.89
C PHE A 352 14.55 -20.32 9.48
N GLY A 353 14.94 -21.60 9.63
CA GLY A 353 16.26 -22.12 9.22
C GLY A 353 17.35 -21.87 10.26
N LYS A 354 18.54 -22.39 9.96
CA LYS A 354 19.67 -22.44 10.91
C LYS A 354 20.52 -21.16 10.95
N ARG A 355 20.47 -20.34 9.91
CA ARG A 355 21.28 -19.12 9.78
C ARG A 355 20.98 -18.14 10.90
N GLY A 356 22.00 -17.64 11.60
CA GLY A 356 21.90 -16.62 12.67
C GLY A 356 21.18 -17.09 13.94
N VAL A 357 20.96 -18.40 14.15
CA VAL A 357 20.26 -18.92 15.33
C VAL A 357 21.08 -18.75 16.60
N GLU A 358 22.37 -19.02 16.53
CA GLU A 358 23.26 -18.94 17.69
C GLU A 358 23.38 -17.48 18.19
N GLY A 359 23.44 -16.50 17.27
CA GLY A 359 23.44 -15.09 17.62
C GLY A 359 22.14 -14.63 18.29
N LYS A 360 20.99 -15.15 17.83
CA LYS A 360 19.68 -14.90 18.48
C LYS A 360 19.65 -15.49 19.90
N ILE A 361 20.15 -16.73 20.06
CA ILE A 361 20.25 -17.39 21.38
C ILE A 361 21.19 -16.59 22.29
N ALA A 362 22.33 -16.15 21.78
CA ALA A 362 23.30 -15.33 22.52
C ALA A 362 22.69 -14.01 22.96
N ALA A 363 21.94 -13.32 22.09
CA ALA A 363 21.24 -12.07 22.42
C ALA A 363 20.20 -12.26 23.52
N ALA A 364 19.38 -13.32 23.42
CA ALA A 364 18.39 -13.65 24.44
C ALA A 364 19.03 -13.98 25.79
N LYS A 365 20.13 -14.75 25.77
CA LYS A 365 20.90 -15.06 26.97
C LYS A 365 21.46 -13.78 27.61
N PHE A 366 22.07 -12.92 26.80
CA PHE A 366 22.64 -11.63 27.25
C PHE A 366 21.58 -10.77 27.91
N ALA A 367 20.41 -10.59 27.26
CA ALA A 367 19.32 -9.79 27.80
C ALA A 367 18.87 -10.33 29.17
N ARG A 368 18.66 -11.64 29.29
CA ARG A 368 18.26 -12.27 30.54
C ARG A 368 19.29 -12.08 31.66
N GLU A 369 20.58 -12.30 31.37
CA GLU A 369 21.66 -12.24 32.36
C GLU A 369 21.92 -10.81 32.84
N ASN A 370 21.73 -9.80 31.95
CA ASN A 370 21.91 -8.38 32.26
C ASN A 370 20.60 -7.67 32.65
N LYS A 371 19.48 -8.39 32.76
CA LYS A 371 18.15 -7.85 33.12
C LYS A 371 17.68 -6.74 32.18
N ILE A 372 18.05 -6.82 30.88
CA ILE A 372 17.54 -5.94 29.83
C ILE A 372 16.17 -6.50 29.38
N PRO A 373 15.14 -5.66 29.22
CA PRO A 373 13.84 -6.07 28.64
C PRO A 373 14.02 -6.82 27.30
N TYR A 374 13.25 -7.96 27.17
CA TYR A 374 13.40 -8.86 26.03
C TYR A 374 12.02 -9.38 25.59
#